data_ab231706bb0816e71585c7078ecbec19
#
_entry.id   ab231706bb0816e71585c7078ecbec19
#
_cell.length_a   1.000
_cell.length_b   1.000
_cell.length_c   1.000
_cell.angle_alpha   90.00
_cell.angle_beta   90.00
_cell.angle_gamma   90.00
#
_symmetry.space_group_name_H-M   'P 1'
#
loop_
_entity.id
_entity.type
_entity.pdbx_description
1 polymer ?
#
loop_
_entity_poly.entity_id
_entity_poly.type
_entity_poly.pdbx_seq_one_letter_code
_entity_poly.pdbx_strand_id
1 'polypeptide(L)'
;MTTTTMAFQAVARNLPKSLERAAAMPQTANETEYYLKHIGEIKSLDDFMSNDRIYRYAMKSFGLEDMTYAKGLIRKVLAEGIDGSNTMANKLSDPRYKELATTFNFARYGSATTSFERTQKPITERYVRQVFEEQQGSQNENVRLALYFERKASTLKNAYEVLADPALLKVVQTALGISSSTSMMPIDKQAEMIAKKLDFEAVKEPEGVKKFLLRFTSLADVASTQAAASSALTILVGPPTAAGMSTDVLFSIQNLRLGGL
;
A
#
# COMPACT_ATOMS: atom_id res chain seq x y z
N MET A 1 -16.69 1.84 19.55
CA MET A 1 -15.78 1.53 18.43
C MET A 1 -14.35 1.53 18.95
N THR A 2 -13.56 0.51 18.59
CA THR A 2 -12.15 0.47 18.98
C THR A 2 -11.40 1.48 18.14
N THR A 3 -10.55 2.34 18.74
CA THR A 3 -9.74 3.31 17.98
C THR A 3 -8.67 2.58 17.16
N THR A 4 -8.18 3.21 16.08
CA THR A 4 -7.08 2.69 15.28
C THR A 4 -5.86 2.39 16.15
N THR A 5 -5.55 3.31 17.07
CA THR A 5 -4.42 3.17 18.01
C THR A 5 -4.55 1.91 18.87
N MET A 6 -5.72 1.66 19.47
CA MET A 6 -5.96 0.47 20.29
C MET A 6 -5.88 -0.80 19.46
N ALA A 7 -6.51 -0.83 18.29
CA ALA A 7 -6.50 -1.98 17.40
C ALA A 7 -5.07 -2.31 16.93
N PHE A 8 -4.30 -1.31 16.49
CA PHE A 8 -2.90 -1.49 16.11
C PHE A 8 -2.05 -2.03 17.26
N GLN A 9 -2.16 -1.44 18.47
CA GLN A 9 -1.40 -1.91 19.62
C GLN A 9 -1.74 -3.34 20.03
N ALA A 10 -3.02 -3.73 19.96
CA ALA A 10 -3.45 -5.09 20.28
C ALA A 10 -2.82 -6.10 19.32
N VAL A 11 -2.75 -5.76 18.02
CA VAL A 11 -2.14 -6.59 16.99
C VAL A 11 -0.61 -6.62 17.13
N ALA A 12 0.04 -5.46 17.27
CA ALA A 12 1.49 -5.34 17.34
C ALA A 12 2.10 -6.08 18.55
N ARG A 13 1.38 -6.11 19.69
CA ARG A 13 1.84 -6.84 20.90
C ARG A 13 1.95 -8.35 20.69
N ASN A 14 1.17 -8.94 19.78
CA ASN A 14 1.08 -10.38 19.58
C ASN A 14 1.10 -10.77 18.10
N LEU A 15 1.91 -10.03 17.33
CA LEU A 15 2.00 -10.22 15.88
C LEU A 15 2.33 -11.67 15.47
N PRO A 16 3.32 -12.37 16.09
CA PRO A 16 3.59 -13.77 15.73
C PRO A 16 2.36 -14.66 15.86
N LYS A 17 1.65 -14.58 16.99
CA LYS A 17 0.44 -15.38 17.23
C LYS A 17 -0.70 -15.02 16.28
N SER A 18 -0.80 -13.75 15.88
CA SER A 18 -1.79 -13.30 14.91
C SER A 18 -1.49 -13.86 13.51
N LEU A 19 -0.23 -13.92 13.12
CA LEU A 19 0.21 -14.52 11.87
C LEU A 19 0.00 -16.05 11.87
N GLU A 20 0.28 -16.73 12.98
CA GLU A 20 -0.02 -18.17 13.13
C GLU A 20 -1.52 -18.46 12.93
N ARG A 21 -2.39 -17.63 13.51
CA ARG A 21 -3.84 -17.76 13.31
C ARG A 21 -4.25 -17.52 11.85
N ALA A 22 -3.66 -16.51 11.21
CA ALA A 22 -3.92 -16.25 9.80
C ALA A 22 -3.45 -17.41 8.90
N ALA A 23 -2.29 -17.99 9.20
CA ALA A 23 -1.77 -19.17 8.52
C ALA A 23 -2.66 -20.41 8.69
N ALA A 24 -3.25 -20.59 9.89
CA ALA A 24 -4.12 -21.72 10.21
C ALA A 24 -5.54 -21.59 9.63
N MET A 25 -5.90 -20.45 9.02
CA MET A 25 -7.22 -20.33 8.37
C MET A 25 -7.34 -21.29 7.19
N PRO A 26 -8.47 -21.98 7.01
CA PRO A 26 -8.61 -23.04 6.02
C PRO A 26 -8.21 -22.61 4.61
N GLN A 27 -8.63 -21.44 4.17
CA GLN A 27 -8.28 -20.92 2.84
C GLN A 27 -6.78 -20.66 2.73
N THR A 28 -6.17 -19.98 3.73
CA THR A 28 -4.73 -19.64 3.74
C THR A 28 -3.89 -20.91 3.77
N ALA A 29 -4.26 -21.88 4.63
CA ALA A 29 -3.57 -23.16 4.74
C ALA A 29 -3.62 -23.95 3.42
N ASN A 30 -4.81 -24.08 2.81
CA ASN A 30 -4.98 -24.79 1.54
C ASN A 30 -4.20 -24.16 0.39
N GLU A 31 -4.19 -22.82 0.29
CA GLU A 31 -3.43 -22.13 -0.74
C GLU A 31 -1.91 -22.29 -0.52
N THR A 32 -1.47 -22.24 0.73
CA THR A 32 -0.07 -22.41 1.09
C THR A 32 0.42 -23.82 0.84
N GLU A 33 -0.38 -24.84 1.22
CA GLU A 33 -0.08 -26.25 0.94
C GLU A 33 0.03 -26.52 -0.56
N TYR A 34 -0.95 -26.02 -1.33
CA TYR A 34 -0.92 -26.15 -2.77
C TYR A 34 0.33 -25.51 -3.38
N TYR A 35 0.66 -24.28 -2.96
CA TYR A 35 1.84 -23.58 -3.45
C TYR A 35 3.12 -24.37 -3.18
N LEU A 36 3.35 -24.78 -1.94
CA LEU A 36 4.57 -25.53 -1.56
C LEU A 36 4.67 -26.88 -2.29
N LYS A 37 3.55 -27.55 -2.50
CA LYS A 37 3.52 -28.84 -3.20
C LYS A 37 3.89 -28.72 -4.69
N HIS A 38 3.45 -27.64 -5.35
CA HIS A 38 3.55 -27.53 -6.81
C HIS A 38 4.60 -26.52 -7.30
N ILE A 39 5.14 -25.64 -6.45
CA ILE A 39 6.12 -24.65 -6.91
C ILE A 39 7.37 -25.29 -7.49
N GLY A 40 7.81 -26.44 -6.96
CA GLY A 40 8.96 -27.18 -7.45
C GLY A 40 8.77 -27.84 -8.83
N GLU A 41 7.51 -27.95 -9.29
CA GLU A 41 7.15 -28.50 -10.63
C GLU A 41 7.29 -27.46 -11.73
N ILE A 42 7.28 -26.17 -11.38
CA ILE A 42 7.42 -25.04 -12.30
C ILE A 42 8.87 -24.96 -12.80
N LYS A 43 9.11 -25.21 -14.07
CA LYS A 43 10.46 -25.24 -14.67
C LYS A 43 10.72 -24.10 -15.65
N SER A 44 9.67 -23.38 -16.03
CA SER A 44 9.78 -22.27 -16.97
C SER A 44 8.91 -21.08 -16.52
N LEU A 45 9.17 -19.92 -17.12
CA LEU A 45 8.28 -18.77 -16.99
C LEU A 45 6.89 -19.06 -17.58
N ASP A 46 6.81 -19.87 -18.63
CA ASP A 46 5.53 -20.27 -19.23
C ASP A 46 4.71 -21.13 -18.27
N ASP A 47 5.33 -22.09 -17.57
CA ASP A 47 4.67 -22.89 -16.55
C ASP A 47 4.16 -21.98 -15.41
N PHE A 48 4.98 -21.04 -14.98
CA PHE A 48 4.61 -20.08 -13.91
C PHE A 48 3.39 -19.23 -14.32
N MET A 49 3.38 -18.72 -15.55
CA MET A 49 2.30 -17.85 -16.04
C MET A 49 1.02 -18.61 -16.37
N SER A 50 1.11 -19.90 -16.69
CA SER A 50 -0.03 -20.76 -17.02
C SER A 50 -0.70 -21.39 -15.80
N ASN A 51 0.05 -21.64 -14.72
CA ASN A 51 -0.51 -22.10 -13.45
C ASN A 51 -1.10 -20.91 -12.68
N ASP A 52 -2.39 -20.62 -12.94
CA ASP A 52 -3.07 -19.43 -12.39
C ASP A 52 -3.06 -19.39 -10.86
N ARG A 53 -3.11 -20.54 -10.18
CA ARG A 53 -3.12 -20.61 -8.72
C ARG A 53 -1.76 -20.25 -8.12
N ILE A 54 -0.66 -20.78 -8.66
CA ILE A 54 0.71 -20.41 -8.24
C ILE A 54 1.00 -18.95 -8.57
N TYR A 55 0.62 -18.51 -9.78
CA TYR A 55 0.78 -17.13 -10.22
C TYR A 55 0.08 -16.15 -9.26
N ARG A 56 -1.21 -16.36 -8.98
CA ARG A 56 -1.97 -15.50 -8.05
C ARG A 56 -1.40 -15.52 -6.63
N TYR A 57 -1.00 -16.69 -6.16
CA TYR A 57 -0.37 -16.82 -4.84
C TYR A 57 0.92 -15.98 -4.75
N ALA A 58 1.79 -16.10 -5.74
CA ALA A 58 3.02 -15.31 -5.82
C ALA A 58 2.71 -13.80 -5.92
N MET A 59 1.81 -13.39 -6.81
CA MET A 59 1.42 -11.98 -6.94
C MET A 59 0.89 -11.41 -5.64
N LYS A 60 0.02 -12.13 -4.94
CA LYS A 60 -0.52 -11.74 -3.64
C LYS A 60 0.57 -11.59 -2.58
N SER A 61 1.54 -12.50 -2.54
CA SER A 61 2.64 -12.42 -1.55
C SER A 61 3.53 -11.17 -1.72
N PHE A 62 3.53 -10.54 -2.91
CA PHE A 62 4.19 -9.26 -3.14
C PHE A 62 3.23 -8.05 -3.07
N GLY A 63 1.95 -8.26 -2.74
CA GLY A 63 0.94 -7.20 -2.71
C GLY A 63 0.59 -6.67 -4.10
N LEU A 64 0.73 -7.52 -5.13
CA LEU A 64 0.41 -7.22 -6.54
C LEU A 64 -0.86 -7.97 -7.01
N GLU A 65 -1.75 -8.34 -6.08
CA GLU A 65 -2.98 -9.08 -6.40
C GLU A 65 -3.87 -8.31 -7.39
N ASP A 66 -3.95 -6.99 -7.24
CA ASP A 66 -4.64 -6.06 -8.12
C ASP A 66 -4.07 -5.98 -9.53
N MET A 67 -2.84 -6.45 -9.74
CA MET A 67 -2.14 -6.45 -11.02
C MET A 67 -2.11 -7.83 -11.72
N THR A 68 -2.81 -8.81 -11.18
CA THR A 68 -2.83 -10.19 -11.75
C THR A 68 -3.39 -10.25 -13.16
N TYR A 69 -4.24 -9.30 -13.57
CA TYR A 69 -4.77 -9.18 -14.92
C TYR A 69 -3.70 -8.75 -15.94
N ALA A 70 -2.66 -8.04 -15.50
CA ALA A 70 -1.62 -7.47 -16.36
C ALA A 70 -0.54 -8.52 -16.73
N LYS A 71 -0.95 -9.73 -17.12
CA LYS A 71 -0.04 -10.88 -17.39
C LYS A 71 1.10 -10.53 -18.36
N GLY A 72 0.84 -9.68 -19.36
CA GLY A 72 1.88 -9.26 -20.32
C GLY A 72 2.99 -8.43 -19.66
N LEU A 73 2.63 -7.50 -18.76
CA LEU A 73 3.59 -6.72 -17.99
C LEU A 73 4.41 -7.62 -17.06
N ILE A 74 3.73 -8.48 -16.28
CA ILE A 74 4.40 -9.39 -15.34
C ILE A 74 5.34 -10.34 -16.06
N ARG A 75 4.90 -10.91 -17.19
CA ARG A 75 5.76 -11.74 -18.04
C ARG A 75 7.03 -11.00 -18.46
N LYS A 76 6.90 -9.75 -18.90
CA LYS A 76 8.05 -8.93 -19.31
C LYS A 76 8.99 -8.65 -18.15
N VAL A 77 8.45 -8.30 -16.98
CA VAL A 77 9.22 -8.08 -15.75
C VAL A 77 10.04 -9.31 -15.37
N LEU A 78 9.44 -10.51 -15.42
CA LEU A 78 10.11 -11.77 -15.06
C LEU A 78 11.05 -12.30 -16.15
N ALA A 79 10.73 -12.05 -17.44
CA ALA A 79 11.58 -12.48 -18.55
C ALA A 79 12.84 -11.62 -18.72
N GLU A 80 12.76 -10.33 -18.44
CA GLU A 80 13.92 -9.44 -18.49
C GLU A 80 14.79 -9.51 -17.22
N GLY A 81 14.19 -9.90 -16.08
CA GLY A 81 14.88 -9.96 -14.79
C GLY A 81 15.33 -8.59 -14.27
N ILE A 82 16.45 -8.56 -13.55
CA ILE A 82 16.96 -7.35 -12.87
C ILE A 82 18.39 -6.98 -13.27
N ASP A 83 19.09 -7.82 -14.03
CA ASP A 83 20.54 -7.69 -14.25
C ASP A 83 20.90 -6.54 -15.19
N GLY A 84 20.02 -6.12 -16.08
CA GLY A 84 20.22 -5.00 -16.99
C GLY A 84 19.66 -3.68 -16.43
N SER A 85 20.35 -2.57 -16.62
CA SER A 85 19.86 -1.24 -16.20
C SER A 85 18.52 -0.84 -16.87
N ASN A 86 18.27 -1.36 -18.06
CA ASN A 86 17.10 -1.07 -18.89
C ASN A 86 15.93 -2.05 -18.76
N THR A 87 16.01 -3.03 -17.85
CA THR A 87 14.94 -4.02 -17.65
C THR A 87 13.66 -3.34 -17.15
N MET A 88 12.50 -3.94 -17.45
CA MET A 88 11.21 -3.42 -17.03
C MET A 88 11.13 -3.29 -15.51
N ALA A 89 11.65 -4.28 -14.76
CA ALA A 89 11.68 -4.26 -13.29
C ALA A 89 12.46 -3.06 -12.71
N ASN A 90 13.50 -2.58 -13.41
CA ASN A 90 14.30 -1.44 -12.97
C ASN A 90 13.73 -0.08 -13.42
N LYS A 91 12.83 -0.07 -14.41
CA LYS A 91 12.17 1.16 -14.91
C LYS A 91 10.89 1.51 -14.17
N LEU A 92 10.23 0.51 -13.59
CA LEU A 92 9.01 0.73 -12.83
C LEU A 92 9.31 1.41 -11.50
N SER A 93 8.54 2.44 -11.17
CA SER A 93 8.68 3.18 -9.92
C SER A 93 8.28 2.35 -8.70
N ASP A 94 7.34 1.40 -8.88
CA ASP A 94 6.87 0.53 -7.80
C ASP A 94 7.90 -0.58 -7.51
N PRO A 95 8.51 -0.58 -6.32
CA PRO A 95 9.57 -1.52 -5.97
C PRO A 95 9.10 -2.98 -5.87
N ARG A 96 7.78 -3.22 -5.75
CA ARG A 96 7.22 -4.57 -5.65
C ARG A 96 7.52 -5.43 -6.88
N TYR A 97 7.53 -4.82 -8.07
CA TYR A 97 7.90 -5.52 -9.31
C TYR A 97 9.36 -5.96 -9.31
N LYS A 98 10.24 -5.13 -8.78
CA LYS A 98 11.66 -5.47 -8.65
C LYS A 98 11.87 -6.57 -7.61
N GLU A 99 11.16 -6.54 -6.48
CA GLU A 99 11.20 -7.60 -5.48
C GLU A 99 10.72 -8.94 -6.08
N LEU A 100 9.62 -8.92 -6.86
CA LEU A 100 9.10 -10.09 -7.57
C LEU A 100 10.14 -10.66 -8.55
N ALA A 101 10.72 -9.81 -9.41
CA ALA A 101 11.73 -10.22 -10.39
C ALA A 101 13.05 -10.68 -9.75
N THR A 102 13.40 -10.14 -8.59
CA THR A 102 14.58 -10.59 -7.82
C THR A 102 14.36 -11.99 -7.27
N THR A 103 13.16 -12.25 -6.76
CA THR A 103 12.82 -13.56 -6.16
C THR A 103 12.62 -14.62 -7.24
N PHE A 104 11.84 -14.32 -8.28
CA PHE A 104 11.54 -15.21 -9.40
C PHE A 104 12.36 -14.81 -10.64
N ASN A 105 13.68 -14.81 -10.53
CA ASN A 105 14.55 -14.40 -11.63
C ASN A 105 14.72 -15.55 -12.65
N PHE A 106 13.68 -15.80 -13.43
CA PHE A 106 13.71 -16.81 -14.51
C PHE A 106 14.72 -16.46 -15.59
N ALA A 107 14.96 -15.17 -15.84
CA ALA A 107 15.98 -14.72 -16.80
C ALA A 107 17.36 -15.25 -16.47
N ARG A 108 17.72 -15.27 -15.20
CA ARG A 108 19.05 -15.66 -14.72
C ARG A 108 19.16 -17.15 -14.42
N TYR A 109 18.14 -17.75 -13.84
CA TYR A 109 18.23 -19.10 -13.27
C TYR A 109 17.40 -20.15 -14.02
N GLY A 110 16.58 -19.72 -15.00
CA GLY A 110 15.78 -20.65 -15.82
C GLY A 110 14.97 -21.64 -14.98
N SER A 111 15.12 -22.92 -15.26
CA SER A 111 14.40 -24.00 -14.57
C SER A 111 14.80 -24.20 -13.11
N ALA A 112 15.93 -23.65 -12.66
CA ALA A 112 16.36 -23.74 -11.26
C ALA A 112 15.68 -22.68 -10.36
N THR A 113 15.00 -21.69 -10.94
CA THR A 113 14.42 -20.53 -10.20
C THR A 113 13.59 -20.98 -9.01
N THR A 114 12.70 -21.94 -9.21
CA THR A 114 11.75 -22.41 -8.19
C THR A 114 12.29 -23.45 -7.22
N SER A 115 13.52 -23.90 -7.45
CA SER A 115 14.23 -24.81 -6.55
C SER A 115 14.93 -24.07 -5.40
N PHE A 116 15.08 -22.75 -5.49
CA PHE A 116 15.69 -21.95 -4.43
C PHE A 116 14.73 -21.76 -3.25
N GLU A 117 15.26 -21.81 -2.04
CA GLU A 117 14.50 -21.61 -0.81
C GLU A 117 13.74 -20.29 -0.80
N ARG A 118 14.32 -19.21 -1.38
CA ARG A 118 13.69 -17.88 -1.46
C ARG A 118 12.32 -17.87 -2.16
N THR A 119 12.04 -18.86 -3.02
CA THR A 119 10.76 -19.01 -3.72
C THR A 119 9.77 -19.92 -2.99
N GLN A 120 10.13 -20.47 -1.84
CA GLN A 120 9.33 -21.41 -1.07
C GLN A 120 8.84 -20.76 0.24
N LYS A 121 9.43 -21.15 1.38
CA LYS A 121 9.00 -20.67 2.71
C LYS A 121 8.93 -19.14 2.85
N PRO A 122 9.90 -18.33 2.39
CA PRO A 122 9.78 -16.88 2.46
C PRO A 122 8.56 -16.32 1.72
N ILE A 123 8.12 -16.95 0.62
CA ILE A 123 6.92 -16.54 -0.10
C ILE A 123 5.66 -16.88 0.69
N THR A 124 5.63 -18.03 1.36
CA THR A 124 4.46 -18.38 2.20
C THR A 124 4.33 -17.46 3.42
N GLU A 125 5.43 -17.06 4.02
CA GLU A 125 5.45 -16.08 5.11
C GLU A 125 4.93 -14.72 4.65
N ARG A 126 5.36 -14.25 3.46
CA ARG A 126 4.84 -13.02 2.84
C ARG A 126 3.34 -13.12 2.53
N TYR A 127 2.88 -14.26 2.00
CA TYR A 127 1.47 -14.49 1.70
C TYR A 127 0.60 -14.40 2.96
N VAL A 128 1.00 -15.12 4.02
CA VAL A 128 0.30 -15.08 5.31
C VAL A 128 0.25 -13.67 5.87
N ARG A 129 1.36 -12.92 5.78
CA ARG A 129 1.43 -11.53 6.22
C ARG A 129 0.46 -10.65 5.43
N GLN A 130 0.42 -10.81 4.11
CA GLN A 130 -0.49 -10.05 3.24
C GLN A 130 -1.95 -10.34 3.56
N VAL A 131 -2.33 -11.62 3.69
CA VAL A 131 -3.69 -12.03 4.10
C VAL A 131 -4.07 -11.42 5.44
N PHE A 132 -3.15 -11.45 6.40
CA PHE A 132 -3.37 -10.86 7.72
C PHE A 132 -3.58 -9.34 7.64
N GLU A 133 -2.72 -8.63 6.90
CA GLU A 133 -2.85 -7.18 6.70
C GLU A 133 -4.18 -6.81 6.05
N GLU A 134 -4.65 -7.58 5.06
CA GLU A 134 -5.94 -7.39 4.41
C GLU A 134 -7.12 -7.61 5.36
N GLN A 135 -7.05 -8.65 6.21
CA GLN A 135 -8.07 -8.88 7.23
C GLN A 135 -8.16 -7.74 8.24
N GLN A 136 -7.02 -7.19 8.64
CA GLN A 136 -7.03 -6.00 9.49
C GLN A 136 -7.60 -4.79 8.74
N GLY A 137 -7.28 -4.66 7.46
CA GLY A 137 -7.79 -3.61 6.58
C GLY A 137 -9.30 -3.62 6.39
N SER A 138 -9.91 -4.79 6.33
CA SER A 138 -11.38 -4.92 6.25
C SER A 138 -12.11 -4.38 7.49
N GLN A 139 -11.44 -4.36 8.63
CA GLN A 139 -11.96 -3.80 9.87
C GLN A 139 -11.54 -2.33 10.06
N ASN A 140 -10.29 -2.03 9.75
CA ASN A 140 -9.73 -0.68 9.85
C ASN A 140 -8.54 -0.51 8.90
N GLU A 141 -8.73 0.25 7.83
CA GLU A 141 -7.70 0.49 6.82
C GLU A 141 -6.43 1.13 7.39
N ASN A 142 -6.55 1.99 8.39
CA ASN A 142 -5.38 2.62 9.01
C ASN A 142 -4.54 1.61 9.82
N VAL A 143 -5.15 0.55 10.36
CA VAL A 143 -4.39 -0.55 10.98
C VAL A 143 -3.58 -1.30 9.93
N ARG A 144 -4.18 -1.60 8.77
CA ARG A 144 -3.46 -2.21 7.64
C ARG A 144 -2.27 -1.36 7.20
N LEU A 145 -2.49 -0.07 7.02
CA LEU A 145 -1.44 0.87 6.63
C LEU A 145 -0.30 0.94 7.67
N ALA A 146 -0.63 0.92 8.97
CA ALA A 146 0.35 0.90 10.04
C ALA A 146 1.21 -0.38 10.02
N LEU A 147 0.58 -1.55 9.85
CA LEU A 147 1.27 -2.85 9.75
C LEU A 147 2.15 -2.94 8.49
N TYR A 148 1.66 -2.41 7.38
CA TYR A 148 2.43 -2.31 6.15
C TYR A 148 3.67 -1.44 6.32
N PHE A 149 3.51 -0.25 6.90
CA PHE A 149 4.64 0.65 7.19
C PHE A 149 5.65 -0.02 8.13
N GLU A 150 5.19 -0.65 9.23
CA GLU A 150 6.05 -1.38 10.17
C GLU A 150 6.97 -2.37 9.45
N ARG A 151 6.40 -3.14 8.53
CA ARG A 151 7.15 -4.14 7.73
C ARG A 151 8.16 -3.52 6.78
N LYS A 152 7.85 -2.35 6.20
CA LYS A 152 8.70 -1.69 5.19
C LYS A 152 9.72 -0.73 5.81
N ALA A 153 9.49 -0.23 7.00
CA ALA A 153 10.26 0.85 7.62
C ALA A 153 11.78 0.60 7.63
N SER A 154 12.21 -0.62 7.99
CA SER A 154 13.64 -0.98 8.05
C SER A 154 14.35 -0.96 6.68
N THR A 155 13.60 -1.01 5.59
CA THR A 155 14.16 -1.01 4.22
C THR A 155 14.15 0.36 3.57
N LEU A 156 13.47 1.35 4.17
CA LEU A 156 13.36 2.70 3.62
C LEU A 156 14.71 3.45 3.68
N LYS A 157 15.12 3.98 2.54
CA LYS A 157 16.40 4.69 2.40
C LYS A 157 16.24 6.18 2.18
N ASN A 158 15.19 6.59 1.50
CA ASN A 158 15.00 7.98 1.09
C ASN A 158 13.53 8.32 0.84
N ALA A 159 13.24 9.61 0.67
CA ALA A 159 11.90 10.13 0.46
C ALA A 159 11.27 9.70 -0.87
N TYR A 160 12.05 9.39 -1.90
CA TYR A 160 11.51 8.95 -3.18
C TYR A 160 10.89 7.55 -3.08
N GLU A 161 11.44 6.66 -2.23
CA GLU A 161 10.83 5.36 -1.97
C GLU A 161 9.48 5.49 -1.26
N VAL A 162 9.33 6.49 -0.39
CA VAL A 162 8.04 6.83 0.23
C VAL A 162 7.05 7.35 -0.81
N LEU A 163 7.50 8.24 -1.72
CA LEU A 163 6.67 8.82 -2.78
C LEU A 163 6.24 7.79 -3.84
N ALA A 164 7.07 6.76 -4.07
CA ALA A 164 6.79 5.69 -5.02
C ALA A 164 5.71 4.71 -4.54
N ASP A 165 5.39 4.70 -3.23
CA ASP A 165 4.44 3.80 -2.62
C ASP A 165 3.28 4.60 -1.98
N PRO A 166 2.06 4.55 -2.55
CA PRO A 166 0.92 5.31 -2.04
C PRO A 166 0.54 5.00 -0.58
N ALA A 167 0.76 3.76 -0.14
CA ALA A 167 0.46 3.36 1.23
C ALA A 167 1.46 3.97 2.22
N LEU A 168 2.75 3.93 1.89
CA LEU A 168 3.80 4.59 2.68
C LEU A 168 3.61 6.10 2.69
N LEU A 169 3.32 6.69 1.53
CA LEU A 169 3.07 8.13 1.41
C LEU A 169 1.91 8.57 2.31
N LYS A 170 0.80 7.83 2.32
CA LYS A 170 -0.35 8.14 3.17
C LYS A 170 -0.01 8.10 4.65
N VAL A 171 0.73 7.09 5.10
CA VAL A 171 1.18 6.98 6.49
C VAL A 171 2.08 8.16 6.86
N VAL A 172 3.07 8.47 6.02
CA VAL A 172 4.04 9.56 6.27
C VAL A 172 3.35 10.92 6.25
N GLN A 173 2.50 11.19 5.25
CA GLN A 173 1.74 12.46 5.20
C GLN A 173 0.88 12.64 6.45
N THR A 174 0.15 11.62 6.85
CA THR A 174 -0.70 11.68 8.04
C THR A 174 0.13 11.88 9.31
N ALA A 175 1.17 11.07 9.52
CA ALA A 175 2.01 11.15 10.72
C ALA A 175 2.74 12.49 10.86
N LEU A 176 3.14 13.11 9.74
CA LEU A 176 3.88 14.37 9.73
C LEU A 176 2.98 15.60 9.57
N GLY A 177 1.67 15.42 9.45
CA GLY A 177 0.73 16.52 9.22
C GLY A 177 0.96 17.22 7.87
N ILE A 178 1.38 16.47 6.85
CA ILE A 178 1.57 16.98 5.48
C ILE A 178 0.24 16.83 4.74
N SER A 179 -0.27 17.93 4.21
CA SER A 179 -1.51 17.91 3.42
C SER A 179 -1.37 17.05 2.17
N SER A 180 -2.42 16.29 1.82
CA SER A 180 -2.48 15.54 0.56
C SER A 180 -2.40 16.45 -0.68
N SER A 181 -2.77 17.73 -0.57
CA SER A 181 -2.60 18.70 -1.66
C SER A 181 -1.14 18.92 -2.09
N THR A 182 -0.18 18.56 -1.25
CA THR A 182 1.25 18.60 -1.61
C THR A 182 1.59 17.64 -2.75
N SER A 183 0.75 16.64 -3.03
CA SER A 183 0.93 15.73 -4.17
C SER A 183 0.82 16.42 -5.55
N MET A 184 0.31 17.65 -5.60
CA MET A 184 0.32 18.48 -6.80
C MET A 184 1.64 19.25 -7.03
N MET A 185 2.55 19.23 -6.06
CA MET A 185 3.85 19.88 -6.16
C MET A 185 4.83 19.01 -6.98
N PRO A 186 5.89 19.62 -7.57
CA PRO A 186 6.98 18.86 -8.16
C PRO A 186 7.54 17.80 -7.19
N ILE A 187 7.85 16.63 -7.72
CA ILE A 187 8.26 15.46 -6.93
C ILE A 187 9.48 15.75 -6.03
N ASP A 188 10.43 16.55 -6.52
CA ASP A 188 11.63 16.94 -5.76
C ASP A 188 11.26 17.78 -4.53
N LYS A 189 10.26 18.66 -4.64
CA LYS A 189 9.78 19.46 -3.51
C LYS A 189 9.04 18.61 -2.48
N GLN A 190 8.29 17.61 -2.94
CA GLN A 190 7.66 16.63 -2.05
C GLN A 190 8.74 15.82 -1.30
N ALA A 191 9.75 15.33 -2.02
CA ALA A 191 10.86 14.58 -1.44
C ALA A 191 11.63 15.41 -0.39
N GLU A 192 11.96 16.67 -0.71
CA GLU A 192 12.61 17.59 0.20
C GLU A 192 11.79 17.82 1.49
N MET A 193 10.48 18.00 1.35
CA MET A 193 9.58 18.21 2.48
C MET A 193 9.53 16.98 3.40
N ILE A 194 9.44 15.77 2.83
CA ILE A 194 9.46 14.53 3.59
C ILE A 194 10.82 14.36 4.27
N ALA A 195 11.93 14.54 3.55
CA ALA A 195 13.28 14.36 4.08
C ALA A 195 13.61 15.31 5.23
N LYS A 196 13.05 16.53 5.23
CA LYS A 196 13.21 17.47 6.35
C LYS A 196 12.45 17.08 7.63
N LYS A 197 11.38 16.29 7.50
CA LYS A 197 10.47 15.97 8.60
C LYS A 197 10.58 14.52 9.08
N LEU A 198 10.99 13.60 8.21
CA LEU A 198 11.12 12.18 8.51
C LEU A 198 12.59 11.85 8.77
N ASP A 199 12.88 11.41 9.97
CA ASP A 199 14.18 10.83 10.30
C ASP A 199 14.18 9.35 9.85
N PHE A 200 14.84 9.07 8.72
CA PHE A 200 14.92 7.74 8.12
C PHE A 200 15.72 6.75 8.98
N GLU A 201 16.69 7.21 9.76
CA GLU A 201 17.43 6.33 10.65
C GLU A 201 16.58 5.97 11.88
N ALA A 202 15.89 6.95 12.45
CA ALA A 202 14.99 6.70 13.59
C ALA A 202 13.88 5.68 13.25
N VAL A 203 13.31 5.74 12.03
CA VAL A 203 12.23 4.79 11.64
C VAL A 203 12.76 3.41 11.22
N LYS A 204 14.05 3.16 11.20
CA LYS A 204 14.62 1.81 11.07
C LYS A 204 14.67 1.09 12.41
N GLU A 205 14.74 1.84 13.50
CA GLU A 205 14.82 1.30 14.85
C GLU A 205 13.42 0.94 15.39
N PRO A 206 13.24 -0.20 16.09
CA PRO A 206 11.93 -0.66 16.56
C PRO A 206 11.17 0.38 17.38
N GLU A 207 11.84 1.09 18.30
CA GLU A 207 11.20 2.13 19.13
C GLU A 207 10.84 3.38 18.31
N GLY A 208 11.65 3.75 17.32
CA GLY A 208 11.34 4.84 16.40
C GLY A 208 10.12 4.54 15.53
N VAL A 209 10.05 3.35 14.95
CA VAL A 209 8.87 2.86 14.20
C VAL A 209 7.63 2.92 15.07
N LYS A 210 7.71 2.37 16.28
CA LYS A 210 6.59 2.34 17.23
C LYS A 210 6.08 3.76 17.57
N LYS A 211 6.99 4.67 17.89
CA LYS A 211 6.64 6.08 18.17
C LYS A 211 5.99 6.75 16.97
N PHE A 212 6.54 6.53 15.77
CA PHE A 212 6.02 7.07 14.53
C PHE A 212 4.61 6.54 14.22
N LEU A 213 4.39 5.24 14.38
CA LEU A 213 3.08 4.61 14.13
C LEU A 213 2.04 4.97 15.20
N LEU A 214 2.42 5.18 16.44
CA LEU A 214 1.50 5.73 17.44
C LEU A 214 1.02 7.14 17.06
N ARG A 215 1.91 7.98 16.56
CA ARG A 215 1.54 9.30 16.03
C ARG A 215 0.62 9.19 14.83
N PHE A 216 0.95 8.31 13.87
CA PHE A 216 0.10 8.05 12.70
C PHE A 216 -1.31 7.63 13.11
N THR A 217 -1.44 6.59 13.93
CA THR A 217 -2.74 6.04 14.33
C THR A 217 -3.58 7.04 15.11
N SER A 218 -2.97 7.83 16.01
CA SER A 218 -3.65 8.87 16.77
C SER A 218 -4.19 9.98 15.84
N LEU A 219 -3.40 10.44 14.87
CA LEU A 219 -3.85 11.46 13.91
C LEU A 219 -4.90 10.91 12.93
N ALA A 220 -4.81 9.65 12.55
CA ALA A 220 -5.83 8.98 11.74
C ALA A 220 -7.17 8.87 12.49
N ASP A 221 -7.14 8.59 13.81
CA ASP A 221 -8.35 8.58 14.66
C ASP A 221 -9.00 9.97 14.70
N VAL A 222 -8.20 11.04 14.87
CA VAL A 222 -8.71 12.43 14.86
C VAL A 222 -9.35 12.76 13.50
N ALA A 223 -8.67 12.44 12.40
CA ALA A 223 -9.18 12.71 11.06
C ALA A 223 -10.50 11.97 10.76
N SER A 224 -10.61 10.70 11.19
CA SER A 224 -11.83 9.92 11.02
C SER A 224 -13.01 10.48 11.85
N THR A 225 -12.74 10.95 13.06
CA THR A 225 -13.74 11.59 13.92
C THR A 225 -14.25 12.91 13.32
N GLN A 226 -13.33 13.71 12.77
CA GLN A 226 -13.70 14.96 12.09
C GLN A 226 -14.55 14.71 10.82
N ALA A 227 -14.15 13.70 10.01
CA ALA A 227 -14.94 13.32 8.83
C ALA A 227 -16.34 12.83 9.21
N ALA A 228 -16.48 12.04 10.26
CA ALA A 228 -17.76 11.58 10.77
C ALA A 228 -18.62 12.73 11.29
N ALA A 229 -18.03 13.67 12.01
CA ALA A 229 -18.72 14.87 12.51
C ALA A 229 -19.21 15.78 11.37
N SER A 230 -18.37 16.00 10.35
CA SER A 230 -18.77 16.81 9.17
C SER A 230 -19.87 16.12 8.35
N SER A 231 -19.81 14.80 8.20
CA SER A 231 -20.86 14.04 7.53
C SER A 231 -22.18 14.09 8.31
N ALA A 232 -22.13 13.98 9.64
CA ALA A 232 -23.32 14.10 10.48
C ALA A 232 -23.94 15.49 10.41
N LEU A 233 -23.11 16.54 10.38
CA LEU A 233 -23.58 17.93 10.18
C LEU A 233 -24.22 18.11 8.79
N THR A 234 -23.63 17.54 7.74
CA THR A 234 -24.19 17.58 6.38
C THR A 234 -25.54 16.87 6.31
N ILE A 235 -25.73 15.76 7.01
CA ILE A 235 -27.00 15.04 7.09
C ILE A 235 -28.04 15.86 7.87
N LEU A 236 -27.62 16.55 8.93
CA LEU A 236 -28.50 17.28 9.83
C LEU A 236 -28.91 18.67 9.25
N VAL A 237 -28.01 19.33 8.55
CA VAL A 237 -28.16 20.73 8.06
C VAL A 237 -28.38 20.77 6.53
N GLY A 238 -28.22 19.64 5.84
CA GLY A 238 -28.15 19.56 4.38
C GLY A 238 -26.77 19.99 3.85
N PRO A 239 -26.48 19.72 2.56
CA PRO A 239 -25.26 20.23 1.95
C PRO A 239 -25.25 21.77 2.09
N PRO A 240 -24.10 22.41 2.35
CA PRO A 240 -24.03 23.86 2.38
C PRO A 240 -24.56 24.35 1.04
N THR A 241 -25.77 24.91 1.03
CA THR A 241 -26.25 25.68 -0.10
C THR A 241 -25.25 26.79 -0.24
N ALA A 242 -24.45 26.73 -1.32
CA ALA A 242 -23.65 27.88 -1.69
C ALA A 242 -24.63 29.04 -1.73
N ALA A 243 -24.53 29.98 -0.79
CA ALA A 243 -25.19 31.26 -0.84
C ALA A 243 -24.52 32.10 -1.94
N GLY A 244 -24.39 31.49 -3.11
CA GLY A 244 -24.06 32.15 -4.34
C GLY A 244 -25.39 32.57 -4.95
N MET A 245 -25.58 33.86 -5.12
CA MET A 245 -26.67 34.36 -5.95
C MET A 245 -26.67 33.56 -7.24
N SER A 246 -27.84 33.01 -7.62
CA SER A 246 -27.93 32.26 -8.86
C SER A 246 -27.47 33.18 -10.00
N THR A 247 -26.86 32.60 -11.01
CA THR A 247 -26.42 33.33 -12.21
C THR A 247 -27.58 34.13 -12.81
N ASP A 248 -28.82 33.66 -12.68
CA ASP A 248 -30.04 34.37 -13.10
C ASP A 248 -30.28 35.64 -12.31
N VAL A 249 -29.99 35.65 -10.99
CA VAL A 249 -30.11 36.89 -10.18
C VAL A 249 -28.99 37.86 -10.55
N LEU A 250 -27.78 37.40 -10.82
CA LEU A 250 -26.68 38.24 -11.32
C LEU A 250 -27.02 38.85 -12.69
N PHE A 251 -27.57 38.07 -13.62
CA PHE A 251 -28.02 38.57 -14.93
C PHE A 251 -29.22 39.52 -14.82
N SER A 252 -30.13 39.28 -13.89
CA SER A 252 -31.26 40.21 -13.68
C SER A 252 -30.82 41.53 -13.06
N ILE A 253 -29.84 41.54 -12.16
CA ILE A 253 -29.24 42.78 -11.62
C ILE A 253 -28.46 43.55 -12.71
N GLN A 254 -27.76 42.83 -13.60
CA GLN A 254 -27.01 43.44 -14.70
C GLN A 254 -27.94 44.05 -15.77
N ASN A 255 -29.17 43.51 -15.91
CA ASN A 255 -30.19 44.02 -16.82
C ASN A 255 -31.13 45.07 -16.19
N LEU A 256 -30.99 45.34 -14.89
CA LEU A 256 -31.66 46.50 -14.26
C LEU A 256 -30.99 47.79 -14.77
N ARG A 257 -31.45 48.29 -15.92
CA ARG A 257 -31.16 49.65 -16.32
C ARG A 257 -31.80 50.55 -15.28
N LEU A 258 -31.00 51.23 -14.49
CA LEU A 258 -31.44 52.39 -13.75
C LEU A 258 -32.12 53.33 -14.72
N GLY A 259 -33.44 53.40 -14.64
CA GLY A 259 -34.26 54.34 -15.40
C GLY A 259 -33.84 55.75 -14.99
N GLY A 260 -33.34 56.48 -15.95
CA GLY A 260 -33.08 57.89 -15.88
C GLY A 260 -33.53 58.47 -17.23
N LEU A 261 -34.47 59.27 -17.16
CA LEU A 261 -35.08 60.20 -18.12
C LEU A 261 -34.37 60.34 -19.47
#